data_8d4f3b8d58f25f531926f08a7ac6d2db
#
_entry.id   8d4f3b8d58f25f531926f08a7ac6d2db
#
_cell.length_a   1.000
_cell.length_b   1.000
_cell.length_c   1.000
_cell.angle_alpha   90.00
_cell.angle_beta   90.00
_cell.angle_gamma   90.00
#
_symmetry.space_group_name_H-M   'P 1'
#
loop_
_entity.id
_entity.type
_entity.pdbx_description
1 polymer ?
#
loop_
_entity_poly.entity_id
_entity_poly.type
_entity_poly.pdbx_seq_one_letter_code
_entity_poly.pdbx_strand_id
1 'polypeptide(L)'
;MKMKLLGGLLAGATLIAGLAKAEETISAVHAFPETLIYTKSFLSFVDKVNEAGKGVVQIDVRGGPEAIGMFQQPDAVRDGIVDMVYTPGSFYAAALPEKDALVASNLTAVETRQNGGIALIDEIHQQKMGLKYLGWFDSGVCYNLWTRNEPKFDANGNLEVEGLKLRGNNVYNAFFTNYLGAQVIDLPTGEVYSALQRGVVDATGWTQIGLIDLKWNEFLNYRIEPCFFSTDLGVVVNNDKWNSLSEEARKIVQDVAVQHEKDSVMALRAKRDEDFAALGAAGMKVVSLEGDAKANYLAAAREKTWERMKTVMGEQPGGTGNYDRLIELFYDLNAAK
;
A
#
# COMPACT_ATOMS: atom_id res chain seq x y z
N MET A 1 -71.35 11.72 58.63
CA MET A 1 -69.94 11.35 58.63
C MET A 1 -69.46 11.21 57.15
N LYS A 2 -68.77 12.23 56.62
CA LYS A 2 -68.39 12.32 55.19
C LYS A 2 -66.99 11.87 55.03
N MET A 3 -66.83 10.78 54.33
CA MET A 3 -65.51 10.25 53.96
C MET A 3 -65.08 10.88 52.63
N LYS A 4 -63.92 11.62 52.61
CA LYS A 4 -63.31 12.18 51.42
C LYS A 4 -62.34 11.15 50.86
N LEU A 5 -62.57 10.70 49.64
CA LEU A 5 -61.56 9.96 48.85
C LEU A 5 -60.55 10.98 48.29
N LEU A 6 -59.26 10.79 48.63
CA LEU A 6 -58.12 11.42 47.91
C LEU A 6 -57.73 10.50 46.77
N GLY A 7 -57.88 10.99 45.53
CA GLY A 7 -57.35 10.37 44.35
C GLY A 7 -55.88 10.84 44.12
N GLY A 8 -54.93 9.91 44.22
CA GLY A 8 -53.56 10.19 43.90
C GLY A 8 -53.29 9.99 42.40
N LEU A 9 -52.88 11.06 41.67
CA LEU A 9 -52.34 10.96 40.32
C LEU A 9 -50.92 10.44 40.39
N LEU A 10 -50.66 9.21 39.96
CA LEU A 10 -49.32 8.74 39.62
C LEU A 10 -48.95 9.26 38.23
N ALA A 11 -48.08 10.26 38.15
CA ALA A 11 -47.41 10.67 36.93
C ALA A 11 -46.33 9.62 36.58
N GLY A 12 -46.61 8.77 35.61
CA GLY A 12 -45.65 7.83 35.05
C GLY A 12 -44.57 8.60 34.22
N ALA A 13 -43.38 8.78 34.76
CA ALA A 13 -42.23 9.22 33.99
C ALA A 13 -41.75 8.05 33.14
N THR A 14 -42.10 8.02 31.86
CA THR A 14 -41.48 7.14 30.86
C THR A 14 -40.03 7.57 30.66
N LEU A 15 -39.12 6.89 31.32
CA LEU A 15 -37.68 6.95 30.95
C LEU A 15 -37.54 6.32 29.55
N ILE A 16 -37.39 7.18 28.53
CA ILE A 16 -36.87 6.77 27.24
C ILE A 16 -35.38 6.52 27.46
N ALA A 17 -35.04 5.29 27.88
CA ALA A 17 -33.67 4.82 27.80
C ALA A 17 -33.32 4.78 26.30
N GLY A 18 -32.65 5.80 25.81
CA GLY A 18 -32.00 5.74 24.50
C GLY A 18 -31.12 4.50 24.52
N LEU A 19 -31.39 3.53 23.65
CA LEU A 19 -30.54 2.40 23.42
C LEU A 19 -29.18 3.00 22.97
N ALA A 20 -28.22 3.07 23.87
CA ALA A 20 -26.84 3.36 23.50
C ALA A 20 -26.46 2.27 22.50
N LYS A 21 -26.33 2.63 21.21
CA LYS A 21 -25.85 1.73 20.17
C LYS A 21 -24.43 1.34 20.59
N ALA A 22 -24.17 0.04 20.66
CA ALA A 22 -22.83 -0.43 20.95
C ALA A 22 -21.88 0.08 19.86
N GLU A 23 -20.72 0.56 20.26
CA GLU A 23 -19.67 1.02 19.34
C GLU A 23 -19.26 -0.11 18.40
N GLU A 24 -19.24 0.16 17.11
CA GLU A 24 -18.90 -0.82 16.08
C GLU A 24 -17.38 -1.00 16.04
N THR A 25 -16.87 -2.23 15.94
CA THR A 25 -15.43 -2.49 15.95
C THR A 25 -14.99 -3.12 14.63
N ILE A 26 -13.90 -2.66 14.07
CA ILE A 26 -13.22 -3.22 12.89
C ILE A 26 -11.89 -3.78 13.36
N SER A 27 -11.68 -5.10 13.28
CA SER A 27 -10.38 -5.72 13.56
C SER A 27 -9.45 -5.50 12.38
N ALA A 28 -8.18 -5.12 12.64
CA ALA A 28 -7.23 -4.76 11.59
C ALA A 28 -5.85 -5.39 11.81
N VAL A 29 -5.14 -5.64 10.70
CA VAL A 29 -3.72 -6.02 10.68
C VAL A 29 -2.96 -5.15 9.68
N HIS A 30 -1.62 -5.17 9.79
CA HIS A 30 -0.73 -4.45 8.88
C HIS A 30 0.38 -5.37 8.33
N ALA A 31 0.80 -5.13 7.08
CA ALA A 31 1.72 -6.02 6.38
C ALA A 31 3.18 -5.91 6.84
N PHE A 32 3.59 -4.83 7.49
CA PHE A 32 4.99 -4.56 7.82
C PHE A 32 5.22 -4.44 9.33
N PRO A 33 6.48 -4.57 9.81
CA PRO A 33 6.81 -4.33 11.21
C PRO A 33 6.41 -2.92 11.68
N GLU A 34 6.05 -2.77 12.96
CA GLU A 34 5.62 -1.48 13.54
C GLU A 34 6.69 -0.37 13.47
N THR A 35 7.96 -0.75 13.39
CA THR A 35 9.07 0.20 13.28
C THR A 35 9.09 0.94 11.94
N LEU A 36 8.51 0.32 10.89
CA LEU A 36 8.53 0.87 9.54
C LEU A 36 7.57 2.07 9.42
N ILE A 37 8.02 3.11 8.71
CA ILE A 37 7.27 4.35 8.49
C ILE A 37 5.86 4.11 7.94
N TYR A 38 5.68 3.10 7.08
CA TYR A 38 4.38 2.75 6.52
C TYR A 38 3.39 2.24 7.56
N THR A 39 3.85 1.41 8.49
CA THR A 39 3.00 0.97 9.61
C THR A 39 2.64 2.13 10.53
N LYS A 40 3.60 3.03 10.80
CA LYS A 40 3.33 4.26 11.59
C LYS A 40 2.29 5.15 10.88
N SER A 41 2.34 5.25 9.56
CA SER A 41 1.32 5.96 8.77
C SER A 41 -0.07 5.32 8.95
N PHE A 42 -0.18 4.01 8.81
CA PHE A 42 -1.43 3.29 9.04
C PHE A 42 -1.94 3.45 10.47
N LEU A 43 -1.09 3.35 11.48
CA LEU A 43 -1.49 3.55 12.88
C LEU A 43 -1.99 4.98 13.13
N SER A 44 -1.39 5.98 12.47
CA SER A 44 -1.92 7.35 12.50
C SER A 44 -3.29 7.49 11.86
N PHE A 45 -3.58 6.73 10.78
CA PHE A 45 -4.92 6.63 10.22
C PHE A 45 -5.90 6.01 11.24
N VAL A 46 -5.52 4.91 11.89
CA VAL A 46 -6.32 4.26 12.93
C VAL A 46 -6.65 5.21 14.06
N ASP A 47 -5.66 5.93 14.58
CA ASP A 47 -5.86 6.91 15.66
C ASP A 47 -6.87 7.99 15.27
N LYS A 48 -6.79 8.51 14.04
CA LYS A 48 -7.72 9.52 13.52
C LYS A 48 -9.15 8.96 13.38
N VAL A 49 -9.30 7.72 12.91
CA VAL A 49 -10.62 7.06 12.86
C VAL A 49 -11.16 6.88 14.27
N ASN A 50 -10.34 6.38 15.20
CA ASN A 50 -10.75 6.12 16.57
C ASN A 50 -11.11 7.41 17.33
N GLU A 51 -10.45 8.51 17.01
CA GLU A 51 -10.82 9.82 17.57
C GLU A 51 -12.14 10.35 17.00
N ALA A 52 -12.28 10.34 15.67
CA ALA A 52 -13.49 10.83 15.00
C ALA A 52 -14.71 9.93 15.23
N GLY A 53 -14.47 8.63 15.44
CA GLY A 53 -15.49 7.59 15.58
C GLY A 53 -15.89 7.27 17.02
N LYS A 54 -15.47 8.02 18.03
CA LYS A 54 -15.83 7.76 19.44
C LYS A 54 -17.34 7.59 19.63
N GLY A 55 -17.72 6.43 20.20
CA GLY A 55 -19.11 6.04 20.42
C GLY A 55 -19.84 5.53 19.17
N VAL A 56 -19.20 5.48 18.01
CA VAL A 56 -19.75 5.00 16.73
C VAL A 56 -18.96 3.83 16.19
N VAL A 57 -17.65 4.01 15.95
CA VAL A 57 -16.78 2.99 15.35
C VAL A 57 -15.34 3.12 15.86
N GLN A 58 -14.69 1.97 16.08
CA GLN A 58 -13.29 1.87 16.45
C GLN A 58 -12.59 0.84 15.58
N ILE A 59 -11.32 1.09 15.24
CA ILE A 59 -10.43 0.10 14.63
C ILE A 59 -9.55 -0.48 15.74
N ASP A 60 -9.57 -1.81 15.86
CA ASP A 60 -8.78 -2.57 16.82
C ASP A 60 -7.65 -3.32 16.07
N VAL A 61 -6.42 -2.84 16.21
CA VAL A 61 -5.25 -3.42 15.54
C VAL A 61 -4.80 -4.68 16.28
N ARG A 62 -4.83 -5.82 15.58
CA ARG A 62 -4.51 -7.16 16.12
C ARG A 62 -3.05 -7.54 15.99
N GLY A 63 -2.25 -6.74 15.27
CA GLY A 63 -0.84 -6.95 15.06
C GLY A 63 -0.43 -6.86 13.58
N GLY A 64 0.78 -7.33 13.30
CA GLY A 64 1.41 -7.29 12.01
C GLY A 64 1.74 -8.68 11.44
N PRO A 65 2.92 -8.80 10.76
CA PRO A 65 3.36 -10.07 10.15
C PRO A 65 3.56 -11.21 11.16
N GLU A 66 3.72 -10.91 12.43
CA GLU A 66 3.83 -11.88 13.53
C GLU A 66 2.49 -12.50 13.90
N ALA A 67 1.38 -11.80 13.67
CA ALA A 67 0.03 -12.30 13.93
C ALA A 67 -0.49 -13.11 12.73
N ILE A 68 -0.38 -12.55 11.53
CA ILE A 68 -0.73 -13.20 10.25
C ILE A 68 0.38 -12.87 9.26
N GLY A 69 0.99 -13.88 8.64
CA GLY A 69 2.05 -13.68 7.66
C GLY A 69 1.63 -12.70 6.55
N MET A 70 2.53 -11.77 6.17
CA MET A 70 2.21 -10.62 5.32
C MET A 70 1.51 -10.96 4.00
N PHE A 71 1.87 -12.10 3.37
CA PHE A 71 1.26 -12.54 2.11
C PHE A 71 -0.06 -13.29 2.31
N GLN A 72 -0.39 -13.71 3.53
CA GLN A 72 -1.64 -14.36 3.89
C GLN A 72 -2.72 -13.38 4.38
N GLN A 73 -2.33 -12.15 4.74
CA GLN A 73 -3.26 -11.17 5.28
C GLN A 73 -4.42 -10.80 4.33
N PRO A 74 -4.21 -10.60 3.00
CA PRO A 74 -5.32 -10.31 2.08
C PRO A 74 -6.36 -11.43 2.03
N ASP A 75 -5.92 -12.69 2.03
CA ASP A 75 -6.81 -13.85 2.07
C ASP A 75 -7.55 -13.93 3.41
N ALA A 76 -6.86 -13.66 4.53
CA ALA A 76 -7.47 -13.63 5.86
C ALA A 76 -8.60 -12.58 5.96
N VAL A 77 -8.46 -11.42 5.30
CA VAL A 77 -9.52 -10.41 5.24
C VAL A 77 -10.65 -10.88 4.33
N ARG A 78 -10.36 -11.45 3.16
CA ARG A 78 -11.38 -12.01 2.26
C ARG A 78 -12.22 -13.07 2.98
N ASP A 79 -11.58 -13.94 3.74
CA ASP A 79 -12.21 -15.06 4.44
C ASP A 79 -12.85 -14.65 5.79
N GLY A 80 -12.79 -13.36 6.17
CA GLY A 80 -13.43 -12.82 7.38
C GLY A 80 -12.73 -13.20 8.70
N ILE A 81 -11.46 -13.65 8.65
CA ILE A 81 -10.64 -13.95 9.84
C ILE A 81 -10.28 -12.66 10.58
N VAL A 82 -10.05 -11.60 9.83
CA VAL A 82 -9.85 -10.22 10.27
C VAL A 82 -10.59 -9.29 9.30
N ASP A 83 -11.05 -8.13 9.78
CA ASP A 83 -11.94 -7.28 9.00
C ASP A 83 -11.21 -6.35 8.01
N MET A 84 -9.99 -5.93 8.34
CA MET A 84 -9.24 -4.90 7.61
C MET A 84 -7.76 -5.26 7.53
N VAL A 85 -7.11 -4.89 6.41
CA VAL A 85 -5.65 -4.92 6.30
C VAL A 85 -5.11 -3.68 5.58
N TYR A 86 -3.97 -3.20 6.06
CA TYR A 86 -3.10 -2.26 5.36
C TYR A 86 -1.97 -3.02 4.70
N THR A 87 -1.93 -3.04 3.36
CA THR A 87 -1.02 -3.91 2.59
C THR A 87 -0.73 -3.35 1.20
N PRO A 88 0.43 -3.66 0.60
CA PRO A 88 0.66 -3.44 -0.82
C PRO A 88 -0.27 -4.30 -1.68
N GLY A 89 -0.78 -3.74 -2.78
CA GLY A 89 -1.55 -4.49 -3.77
C GLY A 89 -0.74 -5.61 -4.44
N SER A 90 0.57 -5.42 -4.56
CA SER A 90 1.52 -6.42 -5.07
C SER A 90 1.50 -7.74 -4.29
N PHE A 91 1.05 -7.76 -3.04
CA PHE A 91 0.98 -9.00 -2.24
C PHE A 91 -0.18 -9.91 -2.62
N TYR A 92 -1.18 -9.39 -3.32
CA TYR A 92 -2.32 -10.17 -3.85
C TYR A 92 -2.55 -9.93 -5.37
N ALA A 93 -1.54 -9.43 -6.08
CA ALA A 93 -1.62 -9.17 -7.51
C ALA A 93 -1.80 -10.42 -8.39
N ALA A 94 -1.63 -11.62 -7.85
CA ALA A 94 -2.01 -12.85 -8.54
C ALA A 94 -3.54 -13.01 -8.60
N ALA A 95 -4.26 -12.60 -7.55
CA ALA A 95 -5.71 -12.61 -7.49
C ALA A 95 -6.32 -11.35 -8.15
N LEU A 96 -5.65 -10.20 -8.05
CA LEU A 96 -6.10 -8.92 -8.55
C LEU A 96 -4.98 -8.18 -9.30
N PRO A 97 -4.64 -8.60 -10.54
CA PRO A 97 -3.55 -8.01 -11.31
C PRO A 97 -3.77 -6.53 -11.65
N GLU A 98 -5.00 -6.05 -11.62
CA GLU A 98 -5.35 -4.64 -11.86
C GLU A 98 -4.66 -3.67 -10.86
N LYS A 99 -4.19 -4.17 -9.72
CA LYS A 99 -3.38 -3.39 -8.76
C LYS A 99 -2.03 -2.96 -9.33
N ASP A 100 -1.53 -3.63 -10.36
CA ASP A 100 -0.31 -3.24 -11.06
C ASP A 100 -0.43 -1.84 -11.69
N ALA A 101 -1.66 -1.37 -11.96
CA ALA A 101 -1.90 -0.02 -12.43
C ALA A 101 -1.39 1.06 -11.48
N LEU A 102 -1.47 0.83 -10.14
CA LEU A 102 -0.93 1.75 -9.14
C LEU A 102 0.61 1.76 -9.17
N VAL A 103 1.23 0.57 -9.33
CA VAL A 103 2.68 0.43 -9.42
C VAL A 103 3.24 1.16 -10.65
N ALA A 104 2.58 1.02 -11.79
CA ALA A 104 2.98 1.65 -13.06
C ALA A 104 2.51 3.11 -13.19
N SER A 105 1.78 3.65 -12.20
CA SER A 105 1.21 5.00 -12.24
C SER A 105 2.26 6.09 -12.15
N ASN A 106 2.08 7.16 -12.90
CA ASN A 106 2.77 8.44 -12.74
C ASN A 106 1.87 9.53 -12.11
N LEU A 107 0.67 9.13 -11.66
CA LEU A 107 -0.28 9.98 -10.94
C LEU A 107 -0.25 9.67 -9.44
N THR A 108 -0.70 10.63 -8.64
CA THR A 108 -0.88 10.48 -7.19
C THR A 108 -2.26 9.87 -6.85
N ALA A 109 -2.44 9.41 -5.60
CA ALA A 109 -3.74 8.97 -5.09
C ALA A 109 -4.82 10.06 -5.22
N VAL A 110 -4.47 11.33 -5.03
CA VAL A 110 -5.41 12.45 -5.15
C VAL A 110 -5.91 12.61 -6.59
N GLU A 111 -5.01 12.57 -7.57
CA GLU A 111 -5.35 12.67 -8.99
C GLU A 111 -6.18 11.46 -9.46
N THR A 112 -5.78 10.25 -9.07
CA THR A 112 -6.50 9.02 -9.42
C THR A 112 -7.86 8.90 -8.72
N ARG A 113 -8.04 9.51 -7.56
CA ARG A 113 -9.38 9.63 -6.94
C ARG A 113 -10.25 10.62 -7.69
N GLN A 114 -9.70 11.74 -8.11
CA GLN A 114 -10.46 12.79 -8.83
C GLN A 114 -10.90 12.34 -10.23
N ASN A 115 -10.08 11.56 -10.94
CA ASN A 115 -10.40 11.07 -12.29
C ASN A 115 -11.23 9.77 -12.29
N GLY A 116 -11.50 9.16 -11.11
CA GLY A 116 -12.29 7.94 -10.97
C GLY A 116 -11.48 6.66 -10.91
N GLY A 117 -10.14 6.71 -10.96
CA GLY A 117 -9.27 5.52 -10.90
C GLY A 117 -9.44 4.73 -9.61
N ILE A 118 -9.46 5.41 -8.45
CA ILE A 118 -9.69 4.74 -7.16
C ILE A 118 -11.07 4.10 -7.09
N ALA A 119 -12.10 4.72 -7.67
CA ALA A 119 -13.44 4.13 -7.71
C ALA A 119 -13.49 2.86 -8.55
N LEU A 120 -12.79 2.83 -9.68
CA LEU A 120 -12.66 1.62 -10.52
C LEU A 120 -11.90 0.51 -9.76
N ILE A 121 -10.81 0.82 -9.08
CA ILE A 121 -10.07 -0.15 -8.27
C ILE A 121 -10.96 -0.72 -7.15
N ASP A 122 -11.76 0.10 -6.48
CA ASP A 122 -12.71 -0.37 -5.47
C ASP A 122 -13.77 -1.30 -6.06
N GLU A 123 -14.37 -0.94 -7.21
CA GLU A 123 -15.33 -1.78 -7.91
C GLU A 123 -14.74 -3.16 -8.24
N ILE A 124 -13.52 -3.18 -8.78
CA ILE A 124 -12.83 -4.43 -9.14
C ILE A 124 -12.55 -5.30 -7.88
N HIS A 125 -12.13 -4.68 -6.76
CA HIS A 125 -11.94 -5.41 -5.50
C HIS A 125 -13.22 -6.06 -5.00
N GLN A 126 -14.34 -5.32 -5.04
CA GLN A 126 -15.63 -5.86 -4.63
C GLN A 126 -16.06 -7.04 -5.51
N GLN A 127 -15.91 -6.91 -6.83
CA GLN A 127 -16.34 -7.94 -7.79
C GLN A 127 -15.48 -9.19 -7.73
N LYS A 128 -14.15 -9.07 -7.62
CA LYS A 128 -13.22 -10.20 -7.74
C LYS A 128 -12.85 -10.83 -6.41
N MET A 129 -12.82 -10.05 -5.33
CA MET A 129 -12.32 -10.50 -4.04
C MET A 129 -13.32 -10.35 -2.88
N GLY A 130 -14.45 -9.69 -3.08
CA GLY A 130 -15.37 -9.39 -1.99
C GLY A 130 -14.76 -8.43 -0.95
N LEU A 131 -13.90 -7.51 -1.38
CA LEU A 131 -13.21 -6.55 -0.53
C LEU A 131 -13.59 -5.12 -0.92
N LYS A 132 -13.83 -4.27 0.07
CA LYS A 132 -13.91 -2.81 -0.09
C LYS A 132 -12.51 -2.21 -0.10
N TYR A 133 -12.15 -1.45 -1.12
CA TYR A 133 -10.91 -0.69 -1.17
C TYR A 133 -11.14 0.75 -0.67
N LEU A 134 -10.59 1.12 0.49
CA LEU A 134 -10.79 2.45 1.07
C LEU A 134 -10.00 3.52 0.34
N GLY A 135 -8.76 3.21 -0.06
CA GLY A 135 -7.93 4.18 -0.73
C GLY A 135 -6.47 3.76 -0.95
N TRP A 136 -5.78 4.53 -1.78
CA TRP A 136 -4.37 4.40 -2.07
C TRP A 136 -3.57 5.25 -1.08
N PHE A 137 -3.13 4.63 -0.01
CA PHE A 137 -2.35 5.30 1.03
C PHE A 137 -0.88 5.39 0.64
N ASP A 138 -0.21 6.37 1.21
CA ASP A 138 1.25 6.50 1.13
C ASP A 138 1.80 6.56 -0.30
N SER A 139 1.04 7.14 -1.22
CA SER A 139 1.51 7.49 -2.56
C SER A 139 2.49 8.68 -2.53
N GLY A 140 3.16 8.95 -3.65
CA GLY A 140 4.03 10.14 -3.76
C GLY A 140 5.49 9.90 -3.40
N VAL A 141 5.86 8.67 -3.11
CA VAL A 141 7.24 8.14 -3.11
C VAL A 141 7.32 6.98 -4.10
N CYS A 142 8.51 6.74 -4.62
CA CYS A 142 8.76 5.72 -5.63
C CYS A 142 9.87 4.77 -5.20
N TYR A 143 10.12 3.74 -5.99
CA TYR A 143 11.13 2.72 -5.74
C TYR A 143 12.44 3.08 -6.42
N ASN A 144 13.56 2.93 -5.70
CA ASN A 144 14.89 2.89 -6.26
C ASN A 144 15.44 1.46 -6.23
N LEU A 145 16.40 1.18 -7.08
CA LEU A 145 17.27 0.04 -6.93
C LEU A 145 18.41 0.42 -5.98
N TRP A 146 18.61 -0.41 -4.96
CA TRP A 146 19.64 -0.23 -3.94
C TRP A 146 20.61 -1.40 -4.01
N THR A 147 21.92 -1.13 -4.04
CA THR A 147 22.93 -2.16 -4.17
C THR A 147 24.01 -2.07 -3.11
N ARG A 148 24.59 -3.22 -2.78
CA ARG A 148 25.73 -3.34 -1.87
C ARG A 148 26.99 -2.79 -2.51
N ASN A 149 27.25 -3.24 -3.73
CA ASN A 149 28.43 -2.93 -4.49
C ASN A 149 28.16 -1.83 -5.52
N GLU A 150 29.20 -1.19 -5.98
CA GLU A 150 29.10 -0.20 -7.04
C GLU A 150 28.49 -0.82 -8.29
N PRO A 151 27.43 -0.20 -8.84
CA PRO A 151 26.80 -0.70 -10.05
C PRO A 151 27.74 -0.59 -11.24
N LYS A 152 27.64 -1.53 -12.17
CA LYS A 152 28.36 -1.54 -13.43
C LYS A 152 27.45 -1.08 -14.56
N PHE A 153 28.07 -0.57 -15.61
CA PHE A 153 27.38 -0.08 -16.79
C PHE A 153 28.04 -0.63 -18.07
N ASP A 154 27.20 -0.91 -19.05
CA ASP A 154 27.66 -1.24 -20.40
C ASP A 154 28.21 0.01 -21.14
N ALA A 155 28.69 -0.18 -22.36
CA ALA A 155 29.24 0.91 -23.19
C ALA A 155 28.19 1.98 -23.57
N ASN A 156 26.90 1.67 -23.43
CA ASN A 156 25.77 2.56 -23.70
C ASN A 156 25.22 3.22 -22.42
N GLY A 157 25.82 2.95 -21.27
CA GLY A 157 25.39 3.47 -19.98
C GLY A 157 24.19 2.71 -19.34
N ASN A 158 23.77 1.58 -19.91
CA ASN A 158 22.74 0.76 -19.30
C ASN A 158 23.32 0.02 -18.09
N LEU A 159 22.47 -0.18 -17.08
CA LEU A 159 22.82 -0.87 -15.85
C LEU A 159 23.07 -2.37 -16.12
N GLU A 160 24.27 -2.86 -15.77
CA GLU A 160 24.61 -4.28 -15.79
C GLU A 160 24.32 -4.92 -14.43
N VAL A 161 23.35 -5.82 -14.40
CA VAL A 161 22.95 -6.54 -13.18
C VAL A 161 23.08 -8.06 -13.32
N GLU A 162 23.72 -8.53 -14.39
CA GLU A 162 23.99 -9.96 -14.58
C GLU A 162 24.74 -10.54 -13.36
N GLY A 163 24.18 -11.61 -12.79
CA GLY A 163 24.73 -12.24 -11.59
C GLY A 163 24.43 -11.53 -10.28
N LEU A 164 23.76 -10.36 -10.30
CA LEU A 164 23.30 -9.68 -9.11
C LEU A 164 22.13 -10.46 -8.47
N LYS A 165 22.29 -10.83 -7.21
CA LYS A 165 21.22 -11.47 -6.43
C LYS A 165 20.31 -10.40 -5.86
N LEU A 166 19.16 -10.21 -6.49
CA LEU A 166 18.24 -9.12 -6.19
C LEU A 166 17.03 -9.63 -5.40
N ARG A 167 16.78 -9.01 -4.26
CA ARG A 167 15.50 -9.23 -3.56
C ARG A 167 14.38 -8.58 -4.34
N GLY A 168 13.37 -9.36 -4.68
CA GLY A 168 12.21 -8.92 -5.42
C GLY A 168 10.88 -9.27 -4.76
N ASN A 169 9.82 -9.06 -5.50
CA ASN A 169 8.50 -9.59 -5.29
C ASN A 169 7.78 -9.76 -6.64
N ASN A 170 6.64 -10.42 -6.64
CA ASN A 170 5.94 -10.85 -7.86
C ASN A 170 5.70 -9.74 -8.90
N VAL A 171 5.42 -8.49 -8.48
CA VAL A 171 5.15 -7.38 -9.41
C VAL A 171 6.42 -6.87 -10.07
N TYR A 172 7.53 -6.78 -9.31
CA TYR A 172 8.79 -6.21 -9.81
C TYR A 172 9.62 -7.21 -10.60
N ASN A 173 9.39 -8.51 -10.38
CA ASN A 173 10.21 -9.57 -10.95
C ASN A 173 10.24 -9.54 -12.47
N ALA A 174 9.14 -9.19 -13.13
CA ALA A 174 9.13 -9.07 -14.59
C ALA A 174 10.14 -8.04 -15.10
N PHE A 175 10.24 -6.88 -14.45
CA PHE A 175 11.22 -5.86 -14.78
C PHE A 175 12.65 -6.32 -14.43
N PHE A 176 12.85 -6.84 -13.21
CA PHE A 176 14.15 -7.25 -12.74
C PHE A 176 14.74 -8.44 -13.51
N THR A 177 13.91 -9.43 -13.85
CA THR A 177 14.34 -10.63 -14.58
C THR A 177 14.43 -10.39 -16.08
N ASN A 178 13.31 -9.87 -16.69
CA ASN A 178 13.20 -9.85 -18.15
C ASN A 178 13.90 -8.66 -18.81
N TYR A 179 14.07 -7.55 -18.09
CA TYR A 179 14.79 -6.40 -18.61
C TYR A 179 16.21 -6.28 -18.04
N LEU A 180 16.35 -6.33 -16.70
CA LEU A 180 17.65 -6.18 -16.07
C LEU A 180 18.49 -7.47 -16.09
N GLY A 181 17.90 -8.64 -16.29
CA GLY A 181 18.62 -9.93 -16.27
C GLY A 181 19.10 -10.36 -14.88
N ALA A 182 18.53 -9.82 -13.80
CA ALA A 182 18.91 -10.15 -12.44
C ALA A 182 18.44 -11.54 -12.01
N GLN A 183 19.19 -12.14 -11.06
CA GLN A 183 18.71 -13.31 -10.32
C GLN A 183 17.82 -12.84 -9.16
N VAL A 184 16.52 -13.08 -9.26
CA VAL A 184 15.55 -12.60 -8.27
C VAL A 184 15.28 -13.65 -7.21
N ILE A 185 15.26 -13.23 -5.93
CA ILE A 185 14.94 -14.05 -4.77
C ILE A 185 13.80 -13.35 -4.02
N ASP A 186 12.64 -13.99 -3.96
CA ASP A 186 11.48 -13.46 -3.25
C ASP A 186 11.61 -13.72 -1.74
N LEU A 187 11.62 -12.64 -0.95
CA LEU A 187 11.74 -12.69 0.49
C LEU A 187 10.76 -11.72 1.16
N PRO A 188 10.11 -12.13 2.25
CA PRO A 188 9.37 -11.23 3.13
C PRO A 188 10.27 -10.12 3.67
N THR A 189 9.72 -8.93 3.89
CA THR A 189 10.49 -7.75 4.36
C THR A 189 11.29 -8.03 5.63
N GLY A 190 10.72 -8.79 6.58
CA GLY A 190 11.39 -9.14 7.84
C GLY A 190 12.62 -10.04 7.69
N GLU A 191 12.79 -10.74 6.56
CA GLU A 191 13.91 -11.65 6.31
C GLU A 191 15.08 -10.99 5.58
N VAL A 192 14.85 -9.81 4.96
CA VAL A 192 15.81 -9.16 4.06
C VAL A 192 17.08 -8.71 4.78
N TYR A 193 16.98 -8.20 6.02
CA TYR A 193 18.16 -7.83 6.82
C TYR A 193 19.13 -9.01 6.94
N SER A 194 18.63 -10.17 7.38
CA SER A 194 19.45 -11.37 7.52
C SER A 194 19.97 -11.89 6.18
N ALA A 195 19.20 -11.76 5.10
CA ALA A 195 19.62 -12.15 3.75
C ALA A 195 20.75 -11.25 3.23
N LEU A 196 20.63 -9.94 3.43
CA LEU A 196 21.70 -8.97 3.15
C LEU A 196 22.94 -9.28 3.97
N GLN A 197 22.80 -9.47 5.28
CA GLN A 197 23.93 -9.77 6.18
C GLN A 197 24.73 -11.01 5.73
N ARG A 198 24.02 -12.06 5.31
CA ARG A 198 24.65 -13.33 4.88
C ARG A 198 25.07 -13.35 3.40
N GLY A 199 24.83 -12.27 2.64
CA GLY A 199 25.11 -12.22 1.20
C GLY A 199 24.23 -13.16 0.36
N VAL A 200 23.04 -13.51 0.84
CA VAL A 200 22.02 -14.25 0.07
C VAL A 200 21.49 -13.34 -1.04
N VAL A 201 21.35 -12.04 -0.74
CA VAL A 201 21.02 -11.00 -1.70
C VAL A 201 22.02 -9.85 -1.58
N ASP A 202 22.29 -9.17 -2.70
CA ASP A 202 23.24 -8.06 -2.83
C ASP A 202 22.54 -6.74 -3.19
N ALA A 203 21.28 -6.80 -3.53
CA ALA A 203 20.49 -5.67 -3.96
C ALA A 203 19.00 -5.87 -3.63
N THR A 204 18.24 -4.77 -3.65
CA THR A 204 16.78 -4.78 -3.51
C THR A 204 16.15 -3.61 -4.27
N GLY A 205 14.99 -3.83 -4.86
CA GLY A 205 14.06 -2.75 -5.12
C GLY A 205 13.36 -2.39 -3.81
N TRP A 206 13.43 -1.13 -3.43
CA TRP A 206 12.74 -0.61 -2.25
C TRP A 206 12.41 0.86 -2.42
N THR A 207 11.44 1.32 -1.67
CA THR A 207 11.00 2.71 -1.72
C THR A 207 12.09 3.68 -1.26
N GLN A 208 11.93 4.95 -1.57
CA GLN A 208 12.85 6.04 -1.21
C GLN A 208 12.99 6.24 0.31
N ILE A 209 12.10 5.63 1.10
CA ILE A 209 12.04 5.74 2.56
C ILE A 209 12.02 4.36 3.22
N GLY A 210 12.32 4.29 4.51
CA GLY A 210 12.24 3.08 5.32
C GLY A 210 13.50 2.20 5.28
N LEU A 211 14.49 2.51 4.46
CA LEU A 211 15.75 1.77 4.44
C LEU A 211 16.46 1.82 5.79
N ILE A 212 16.41 2.99 6.45
CA ILE A 212 16.97 3.23 7.78
C ILE A 212 16.17 2.50 8.84
N ASP A 213 14.83 2.54 8.77
CA ASP A 213 13.95 1.84 9.71
C ASP A 213 14.22 0.33 9.74
N LEU A 214 14.54 -0.25 8.58
CA LEU A 214 14.86 -1.66 8.39
C LEU A 214 16.35 -1.98 8.58
N LYS A 215 17.20 -0.97 8.80
CA LYS A 215 18.66 -1.08 8.92
C LYS A 215 19.36 -1.69 7.70
N TRP A 216 18.72 -1.66 6.53
CA TRP A 216 19.31 -2.22 5.31
C TRP A 216 20.46 -1.35 4.77
N ASN A 217 20.49 -0.08 5.15
CA ASN A 217 21.59 0.85 4.89
C ASN A 217 22.94 0.41 5.53
N GLU A 218 22.94 -0.55 6.44
CA GLU A 218 24.18 -1.17 6.95
C GLU A 218 24.90 -2.00 5.88
N PHE A 219 24.18 -2.44 4.85
CA PHE A 219 24.69 -3.33 3.79
C PHE A 219 24.60 -2.75 2.40
N LEU A 220 23.68 -1.81 2.15
CA LEU A 220 23.42 -1.21 0.85
C LEU A 220 24.08 0.17 0.80
N ASN A 221 25.01 0.35 -0.14
CA ASN A 221 25.87 1.53 -0.19
C ASN A 221 25.55 2.46 -1.39
N TYR A 222 24.75 1.98 -2.33
CA TYR A 222 24.44 2.71 -3.57
C TYR A 222 22.94 2.77 -3.79
N ARG A 223 22.47 3.97 -4.16
CA ARG A 223 21.13 4.23 -4.66
C ARG A 223 21.20 4.56 -6.15
N ILE A 224 20.44 3.84 -6.97
CA ILE A 224 20.38 4.06 -8.40
C ILE A 224 19.17 4.94 -8.73
N GLU A 225 19.42 6.02 -9.46
CA GLU A 225 18.42 6.95 -9.99
C GLU A 225 18.26 6.77 -11.51
N PRO A 226 17.06 6.97 -12.07
CA PRO A 226 15.86 7.45 -11.40
C PRO A 226 15.12 6.35 -10.64
N CYS A 227 14.21 6.75 -9.75
CA CYS A 227 13.20 5.84 -9.22
C CYS A 227 12.22 5.40 -10.32
N PHE A 228 11.56 4.25 -10.17
CA PHE A 228 10.84 3.62 -11.30
C PHE A 228 9.38 3.26 -11.02
N PHE A 229 9.03 2.69 -9.88
CA PHE A 229 7.66 2.30 -9.54
C PHE A 229 7.07 3.20 -8.47
N SER A 230 5.76 3.42 -8.50
CA SER A 230 5.03 4.02 -7.39
C SER A 230 4.76 2.99 -6.29
N THR A 231 4.61 3.46 -5.03
CA THR A 231 4.05 2.62 -3.96
C THR A 231 2.61 2.25 -4.28
N ASP A 232 2.19 1.05 -3.89
CA ASP A 232 0.84 0.52 -4.14
C ASP A 232 0.10 0.16 -2.84
N LEU A 233 0.48 0.81 -1.75
CA LEU A 233 -0.09 0.61 -0.42
C LEU A 233 -1.55 1.06 -0.37
N GLY A 234 -2.36 0.29 0.32
CA GLY A 234 -3.76 0.63 0.49
C GLY A 234 -4.40 -0.10 1.65
N VAL A 235 -5.63 0.29 1.95
CA VAL A 235 -6.44 -0.37 2.96
C VAL A 235 -7.61 -1.07 2.30
N VAL A 236 -7.74 -2.37 2.56
CA VAL A 236 -8.91 -3.16 2.17
C VAL A 236 -9.67 -3.67 3.38
N VAL A 237 -10.97 -3.75 3.25
CA VAL A 237 -11.92 -4.22 4.28
C VAL A 237 -12.75 -5.35 3.72
N ASN A 238 -13.03 -6.37 4.52
CA ASN A 238 -14.01 -7.40 4.17
C ASN A 238 -15.36 -6.76 3.81
N ASN A 239 -15.94 -7.13 2.67
CA ASN A 239 -17.14 -6.44 2.14
C ASN A 239 -18.37 -6.68 3.00
N ASP A 240 -18.53 -7.87 3.58
CA ASP A 240 -19.64 -8.18 4.47
C ASP A 240 -19.52 -7.36 5.77
N LYS A 241 -18.30 -7.26 6.31
CA LYS A 241 -18.02 -6.38 7.45
C LYS A 241 -18.34 -4.93 7.12
N TRP A 242 -17.85 -4.42 6.00
CA TRP A 242 -18.10 -3.04 5.56
C TRP A 242 -19.60 -2.75 5.45
N ASN A 243 -20.34 -3.66 4.83
CA ASN A 243 -21.79 -3.53 4.64
C ASN A 243 -22.59 -3.67 5.95
N SER A 244 -22.06 -4.37 6.95
CA SER A 244 -22.67 -4.49 8.28
C SER A 244 -22.56 -3.23 9.14
N LEU A 245 -21.58 -2.35 8.82
CA LEU A 245 -21.42 -1.07 9.53
C LEU A 245 -22.56 -0.11 9.24
N SER A 246 -22.87 0.74 10.20
CA SER A 246 -23.81 1.84 10.00
C SER A 246 -23.30 2.82 8.93
N GLU A 247 -24.21 3.56 8.33
CA GLU A 247 -23.87 4.61 7.36
C GLU A 247 -22.94 5.65 7.98
N GLU A 248 -23.17 6.03 9.24
CA GLU A 248 -22.34 6.94 10.00
C GLU A 248 -20.91 6.40 10.19
N ALA A 249 -20.77 5.14 10.60
CA ALA A 249 -19.46 4.48 10.74
C ALA A 249 -18.69 4.43 9.42
N ARG A 250 -19.35 3.99 8.34
CA ARG A 250 -18.75 3.97 6.99
C ARG A 250 -18.31 5.35 6.55
N LYS A 251 -19.11 6.37 6.80
CA LYS A 251 -18.78 7.75 6.44
C LYS A 251 -17.55 8.24 7.18
N ILE A 252 -17.46 8.03 8.50
CA ILE A 252 -16.30 8.42 9.31
C ILE A 252 -15.03 7.75 8.77
N VAL A 253 -15.03 6.43 8.60
CA VAL A 253 -13.88 5.69 8.13
C VAL A 253 -13.45 6.14 6.72
N GLN A 254 -14.42 6.34 5.81
CA GLN A 254 -14.11 6.77 4.45
C GLN A 254 -13.59 8.21 4.38
N ASP A 255 -14.17 9.13 5.14
CA ASP A 255 -13.73 10.54 5.16
C ASP A 255 -12.31 10.66 5.69
N VAL A 256 -11.99 9.94 6.78
CA VAL A 256 -10.63 9.89 7.33
C VAL A 256 -9.66 9.24 6.34
N ALA A 257 -10.06 8.18 5.62
CA ALA A 257 -9.24 7.54 4.60
C ALA A 257 -8.90 8.51 3.45
N VAL A 258 -9.88 9.25 2.94
CA VAL A 258 -9.67 10.26 1.88
C VAL A 258 -8.75 11.39 2.34
N GLN A 259 -8.89 11.82 3.60
CA GLN A 259 -7.98 12.84 4.16
C GLN A 259 -6.58 12.29 4.35
N HIS A 260 -6.44 11.04 4.80
CA HIS A 260 -5.15 10.38 4.99
C HIS A 260 -4.37 10.21 3.67
N GLU A 261 -5.04 9.90 2.56
CA GLU A 261 -4.38 9.87 1.23
C GLU A 261 -3.64 11.17 0.90
N LYS A 262 -4.22 12.32 1.26
CA LYS A 262 -3.60 13.63 1.02
C LYS A 262 -2.47 13.93 1.99
N ASP A 263 -2.71 13.69 3.27
CA ASP A 263 -1.76 14.01 4.34
C ASP A 263 -0.49 13.16 4.23
N SER A 264 -0.64 11.86 3.92
CA SER A 264 0.47 10.92 3.84
C SER A 264 1.44 11.26 2.71
N VAL A 265 0.95 11.73 1.56
CA VAL A 265 1.82 12.17 0.44
C VAL A 265 2.82 13.24 0.89
N MET A 266 2.33 14.27 1.60
CA MET A 266 3.18 15.36 2.07
C MET A 266 4.17 14.89 3.15
N ALA A 267 3.68 14.11 4.11
CA ALA A 267 4.49 13.58 5.21
C ALA A 267 5.62 12.67 4.69
N LEU A 268 5.31 11.78 3.74
CA LEU A 268 6.30 10.85 3.20
C LEU A 268 7.32 11.53 2.27
N ARG A 269 6.94 12.57 1.55
CA ARG A 269 7.90 13.37 0.77
C ARG A 269 8.89 14.09 1.70
N ALA A 270 8.43 14.66 2.80
CA ALA A 270 9.32 15.27 3.80
C ALA A 270 10.24 14.21 4.42
N LYS A 271 9.70 13.03 4.75
CA LYS A 271 10.49 11.90 5.27
C LYS A 271 11.53 11.40 4.27
N ARG A 272 11.21 11.36 2.99
CA ARG A 272 12.18 11.03 1.92
C ARG A 272 13.38 11.97 1.94
N ASP A 273 13.14 13.27 2.04
CA ASP A 273 14.20 14.27 2.03
C ASP A 273 15.10 14.14 3.26
N GLU A 274 14.50 13.86 4.43
CA GLU A 274 15.24 13.53 5.67
C GLU A 274 16.08 12.25 5.52
N ASP A 275 15.48 11.16 5.02
CA ASP A 275 16.17 9.88 4.84
C ASP A 275 17.32 10.01 3.84
N PHE A 276 17.12 10.73 2.74
CA PHE A 276 18.18 10.96 1.74
C PHE A 276 19.35 11.76 2.32
N ALA A 277 19.06 12.78 3.13
CA ALA A 277 20.09 13.54 3.82
C ALA A 277 20.87 12.65 4.81
N ALA A 278 20.17 11.84 5.60
CA ALA A 278 20.78 10.92 6.58
C ALA A 278 21.62 9.83 5.90
N LEU A 279 21.11 9.21 4.82
CA LEU A 279 21.81 8.19 4.05
C LEU A 279 23.07 8.78 3.38
N GLY A 280 22.98 10.00 2.83
CA GLY A 280 24.12 10.71 2.27
C GLY A 280 25.19 11.02 3.30
N ALA A 281 24.81 11.49 4.50
CA ALA A 281 25.71 11.71 5.62
C ALA A 281 26.38 10.42 6.12
N ALA A 282 25.69 9.29 6.00
CA ALA A 282 26.24 7.95 6.30
C ALA A 282 27.13 7.36 5.19
N GLY A 283 27.31 8.06 4.07
CA GLY A 283 28.20 7.65 2.97
C GLY A 283 27.51 6.92 1.81
N MET A 284 26.18 6.88 1.76
CA MET A 284 25.44 6.35 0.63
C MET A 284 25.76 7.13 -0.64
N LYS A 285 26.13 6.43 -1.70
CA LYS A 285 26.43 7.04 -3.00
C LYS A 285 25.20 6.99 -3.91
N VAL A 286 24.97 8.08 -4.65
CA VAL A 286 23.93 8.17 -5.67
C VAL A 286 24.56 7.98 -7.03
N VAL A 287 23.97 7.09 -7.82
CA VAL A 287 24.41 6.81 -9.20
C VAL A 287 23.19 7.00 -10.11
N SER A 288 23.31 7.91 -11.07
CA SER A 288 22.23 8.29 -11.97
C SER A 288 22.44 7.67 -13.36
N LEU A 289 21.36 7.07 -13.89
CA LEU A 289 21.28 6.77 -15.32
C LEU A 289 20.99 8.07 -16.08
N GLU A 290 21.60 8.23 -17.25
CA GLU A 290 21.46 9.44 -18.07
C GLU A 290 21.03 9.09 -19.50
N GLY A 291 20.56 10.08 -20.26
CA GLY A 291 20.22 9.97 -21.67
C GLY A 291 19.30 8.80 -22.00
N ASP A 292 19.62 8.04 -23.05
CA ASP A 292 18.83 6.92 -23.54
C ASP A 292 18.74 5.77 -22.52
N ALA A 293 19.80 5.53 -21.75
CA ALA A 293 19.78 4.50 -20.69
C ALA A 293 18.71 4.78 -19.64
N LYS A 294 18.58 6.03 -19.20
CA LYS A 294 17.52 6.47 -18.29
C LYS A 294 16.13 6.28 -18.92
N ALA A 295 15.97 6.73 -20.16
CA ALA A 295 14.68 6.62 -20.85
C ALA A 295 14.25 5.16 -21.03
N ASN A 296 15.17 4.29 -21.45
CA ASN A 296 14.93 2.86 -21.63
C ASN A 296 14.60 2.16 -20.30
N TYR A 297 15.31 2.50 -19.23
CA TYR A 297 15.06 1.95 -17.89
C TYR A 297 13.64 2.24 -17.40
N LEU A 298 13.19 3.49 -17.49
CA LEU A 298 11.86 3.92 -17.08
C LEU A 298 10.75 3.33 -17.98
N ALA A 299 10.99 3.32 -19.30
CA ALA A 299 10.06 2.72 -20.25
C ALA A 299 9.89 1.22 -19.98
N ALA A 300 10.99 0.49 -19.80
CA ALA A 300 10.95 -0.94 -19.53
C ALA A 300 10.25 -1.28 -18.20
N ALA A 301 10.51 -0.52 -17.13
CA ALA A 301 9.83 -0.72 -15.84
C ALA A 301 8.31 -0.60 -16.02
N ARG A 302 7.85 0.47 -16.67
CA ARG A 302 6.43 0.70 -16.98
C ARG A 302 5.86 -0.40 -17.86
N GLU A 303 6.47 -0.66 -19.00
CA GLU A 303 5.96 -1.60 -20.01
C GLU A 303 5.88 -3.02 -19.48
N LYS A 304 6.89 -3.49 -18.74
CA LYS A 304 6.87 -4.84 -18.13
C LYS A 304 5.78 -5.00 -17.09
N THR A 305 5.43 -3.93 -16.38
CA THR A 305 4.31 -3.96 -15.43
C THR A 305 2.97 -4.04 -16.16
N TRP A 306 2.75 -3.21 -17.19
CA TRP A 306 1.52 -3.27 -18.00
C TRP A 306 1.38 -4.59 -18.76
N GLU A 307 2.46 -5.13 -19.35
CA GLU A 307 2.47 -6.44 -20.01
C GLU A 307 2.08 -7.56 -19.03
N ARG A 308 2.69 -7.58 -17.83
CA ARG A 308 2.36 -8.54 -16.79
C ARG A 308 0.89 -8.44 -16.41
N MET A 309 0.41 -7.23 -16.12
CA MET A 309 -1.00 -7.01 -15.78
C MET A 309 -1.93 -7.57 -16.86
N LYS A 310 -1.68 -7.23 -18.13
CA LYS A 310 -2.48 -7.70 -19.26
C LYS A 310 -2.49 -9.22 -19.38
N THR A 311 -1.33 -9.85 -19.23
CA THR A 311 -1.18 -11.30 -19.32
C THR A 311 -1.97 -11.99 -18.22
N VAL A 312 -1.76 -11.60 -16.96
CA VAL A 312 -2.44 -12.22 -15.81
C VAL A 312 -3.95 -11.95 -15.84
N MET A 313 -4.39 -10.76 -16.24
CA MET A 313 -5.81 -10.47 -16.45
C MET A 313 -6.42 -11.40 -17.52
N GLY A 314 -5.70 -11.64 -18.61
CA GLY A 314 -6.17 -12.52 -19.70
C GLY A 314 -6.40 -13.97 -19.28
N GLU A 315 -5.72 -14.42 -18.24
CA GLU A 315 -5.85 -15.77 -17.66
C GLU A 315 -7.01 -15.90 -16.64
N GLN A 316 -7.64 -14.77 -16.28
CA GLN A 316 -8.68 -14.71 -15.25
C GLN A 316 -10.09 -14.55 -15.83
N PRO A 317 -11.14 -14.92 -15.09
CA PRO A 317 -12.51 -14.57 -15.43
C PRO A 317 -12.67 -13.06 -15.58
N GLY A 318 -13.31 -12.61 -16.65
CA GLY A 318 -13.46 -11.19 -17.00
C GLY A 318 -12.39 -10.67 -17.98
N GLY A 319 -11.29 -11.40 -18.15
CA GLY A 319 -10.24 -11.08 -19.13
C GLY A 319 -9.67 -9.67 -18.97
N THR A 320 -9.27 -9.06 -20.07
CA THR A 320 -8.62 -7.73 -20.11
C THR A 320 -9.60 -6.55 -20.19
N GLY A 321 -10.88 -6.74 -19.81
CA GLY A 321 -11.94 -5.73 -20.02
C GLY A 321 -11.65 -4.36 -19.40
N ASN A 322 -10.94 -4.31 -18.28
CA ASN A 322 -10.58 -3.05 -17.60
C ASN A 322 -9.21 -2.49 -18.00
N TYR A 323 -8.44 -3.19 -18.85
CA TYR A 323 -7.04 -2.86 -19.09
C TYR A 323 -6.81 -1.44 -19.62
N ASP A 324 -7.48 -1.09 -20.75
CA ASP A 324 -7.30 0.21 -21.36
C ASP A 324 -7.81 1.35 -20.47
N ARG A 325 -8.89 1.09 -19.71
CA ARG A 325 -9.45 2.05 -18.76
C ARG A 325 -8.48 2.29 -17.58
N LEU A 326 -7.79 1.28 -17.11
CA LEU A 326 -6.78 1.42 -16.07
C LEU A 326 -5.59 2.25 -16.56
N ILE A 327 -5.10 2.03 -17.78
CA ILE A 327 -4.07 2.89 -18.36
C ILE A 327 -4.52 4.35 -18.39
N GLU A 328 -5.72 4.63 -18.93
CA GLU A 328 -6.28 5.99 -19.02
C GLU A 328 -6.35 6.70 -17.66
N LEU A 329 -6.72 5.96 -16.57
CA LEU A 329 -6.96 6.54 -15.25
C LEU A 329 -5.71 6.59 -14.36
N PHE A 330 -4.69 5.82 -14.65
CA PHE A 330 -3.48 5.72 -13.82
C PHE A 330 -2.21 6.24 -14.50
N TYR A 331 -2.26 6.57 -15.80
CA TYR A 331 -1.08 7.02 -16.51
C TYR A 331 -1.35 8.24 -17.38
N ASP A 332 -0.67 9.35 -17.10
CA ASP A 332 -0.68 10.54 -17.96
C ASP A 332 0.47 10.47 -18.97
N LEU A 333 0.11 10.25 -20.25
CA LEU A 333 1.05 10.20 -21.35
C LEU A 333 1.75 11.55 -21.61
N ASN A 334 1.15 12.66 -21.17
CA ASN A 334 1.72 14.00 -21.38
C ASN A 334 2.71 14.38 -20.29
N ALA A 335 2.55 13.85 -19.07
CA ALA A 335 3.47 14.06 -17.95
C ALA A 335 4.77 13.23 -18.10
N ALA A 336 4.79 12.25 -18.99
CA ALA A 336 5.93 11.33 -19.21
C ALA A 336 6.94 11.83 -20.26
N LYS A 337 6.75 13.03 -20.80
CA LYS A 337 7.66 13.72 -21.72
C LYS A 337 8.48 14.76 -20.97
#